data_46261d4567207b4f26f0f8966e6e32bd
#
_entry.id   46261d4567207b4f26f0f8966e6e32bd
#
_cell.length_a   1.000
_cell.length_b   1.000
_cell.length_c   1.000
_cell.angle_alpha   90.00
_cell.angle_beta   90.00
_cell.angle_gamma   90.00
#
_symmetry.space_group_name_H-M   'P 1'
#
loop_
_entity.id
_entity.type
_entity.pdbx_description
1 polymer ?
#
loop_
_entity_poly.entity_id
_entity_poly.type
_entity_poly.pdbx_seq_one_letter_code
_entity_poly.pdbx_strand_id
1 'polypeptide(L)'
;MALLMPRPSEQTPWVQRRGQCGTWGPEYAQLHDDVLSGRTREQYLVVEGIEGLADSLSLIAGMLYVAVLSGRALQIRENVPYSVAYDKPNIDWRETSKSRTMTEQHFTLRTGGPLPFDEPAFRLIYNGSIEELGAGADIVTMFGNVGVINVLFNNPVYKVQLYKMGLRPETAYGCALEYLFTPSLSVKEHFRDEIITMTGSSMKIGIQVRLGDSYLRGGVFEEQKHADASLLAVQHFFECAEQLQAAFRQPGQNVVWLLISDSLDIRSLSKTEYGDKLLVKLDEPSHVAGMTGHEQNQAMIAAAGEHWLFGLADYHVISSIGGFGRSAALRAQTWNTVYKLDVYQTNLLQCDGLKMKPLTWDDIANTAPFV
;
A
#
# COMPACT_ATOMS: atom_id res chain seq x y z
N MET A 1 -20.71 -11.39 -27.71
CA MET A 1 -21.20 -11.77 -26.37
C MET A 1 -20.34 -11.01 -25.36
N ALA A 2 -20.81 -9.83 -24.93
CA ALA A 2 -20.07 -9.00 -23.97
C ALA A 2 -20.17 -9.71 -22.61
N LEU A 3 -19.04 -10.13 -22.06
CA LEU A 3 -18.93 -10.56 -20.67
C LEU A 3 -19.32 -9.36 -19.79
N LEU A 4 -20.53 -9.42 -19.23
CA LEU A 4 -20.98 -8.51 -18.18
C LEU A 4 -20.04 -8.69 -16.99
N MET A 5 -19.06 -7.78 -16.87
CA MET A 5 -18.28 -7.69 -15.64
C MET A 5 -19.21 -7.30 -14.48
N PRO A 6 -19.09 -7.91 -13.31
CA PRO A 6 -19.89 -7.55 -12.14
C PRO A 6 -19.66 -6.08 -11.82
N ARG A 7 -20.75 -5.32 -11.69
CA ARG A 7 -20.70 -3.89 -11.39
C ARG A 7 -20.22 -3.70 -9.96
N PRO A 8 -19.22 -2.85 -9.68
CA PRO A 8 -18.74 -2.59 -8.32
C PRO A 8 -19.82 -2.02 -7.37
N SER A 9 -20.91 -1.47 -7.91
CA SER A 9 -21.96 -0.75 -7.17
C SER A 9 -22.92 -1.61 -6.35
N GLU A 10 -22.85 -2.93 -6.44
CA GLU A 10 -23.67 -3.84 -5.59
C GLU A 10 -22.98 -4.18 -4.26
N GLN A 11 -21.79 -3.66 -4.01
CA GLN A 11 -21.02 -3.93 -2.80
C GLN A 11 -21.13 -2.75 -1.82
N THR A 12 -21.87 -2.95 -0.73
CA THR A 12 -21.82 -2.02 0.43
C THR A 12 -20.40 -1.95 0.99
N PRO A 13 -19.83 -0.73 1.20
CA PRO A 13 -18.39 -0.49 1.11
C PRO A 13 -17.50 -1.17 2.15
N TRP A 14 -17.97 -1.51 3.33
CA TRP A 14 -17.09 -1.89 4.44
C TRP A 14 -17.36 -3.25 5.07
N VAL A 15 -18.62 -3.69 5.14
CA VAL A 15 -18.99 -4.94 5.83
C VAL A 15 -18.62 -6.17 4.98
N GLN A 16 -18.67 -6.05 3.66
CA GLN A 16 -18.33 -7.17 2.77
C GLN A 16 -16.80 -7.37 2.61
N ARG A 17 -15.99 -6.31 2.70
CA ARG A 17 -14.52 -6.42 2.60
C ARG A 17 -13.92 -7.23 3.75
N ARG A 18 -14.38 -7.03 4.98
CA ARG A 18 -13.91 -7.79 6.16
C ARG A 18 -14.10 -9.30 6.05
N GLY A 19 -15.12 -9.76 5.36
CA GLY A 19 -15.34 -11.18 5.10
C GLY A 19 -14.34 -11.83 4.14
N GLN A 20 -13.59 -11.04 3.37
CA GLN A 20 -12.60 -11.52 2.41
C GLN A 20 -11.21 -11.75 3.02
N CYS A 21 -10.97 -11.27 4.25
CA CYS A 21 -9.68 -11.39 4.91
C CYS A 21 -9.49 -12.67 5.75
N GLY A 22 -10.49 -13.55 5.78
CA GLY A 22 -10.43 -14.80 6.53
C GLY A 22 -10.62 -14.63 8.04
N THR A 23 -10.26 -15.66 8.79
CA THR A 23 -10.56 -15.77 10.25
C THR A 23 -9.32 -15.87 11.13
N TRP A 24 -8.13 -15.74 10.58
CA TRP A 24 -6.83 -15.91 11.25
C TRP A 24 -6.51 -14.80 12.27
N GLY A 25 -7.07 -13.61 12.10
CA GLY A 25 -6.68 -12.41 12.85
C GLY A 25 -6.84 -12.53 14.38
N PRO A 26 -7.97 -12.98 14.91
CA PRO A 26 -8.15 -13.13 16.37
C PRO A 26 -7.17 -14.10 17.01
N GLU A 27 -6.89 -15.24 16.36
CA GLU A 27 -5.94 -16.24 16.85
C GLU A 27 -4.52 -15.66 16.88
N TYR A 28 -4.13 -14.95 15.83
CA TYR A 28 -2.84 -14.29 15.80
C TYR A 28 -2.73 -13.14 16.82
N ALA A 29 -3.80 -12.38 17.05
CA ALA A 29 -3.80 -11.33 18.08
C ALA A 29 -3.56 -11.93 19.47
N GLN A 30 -4.17 -13.07 19.76
CA GLN A 30 -3.95 -13.80 21.04
C GLN A 30 -2.50 -14.29 21.16
N LEU A 31 -1.94 -14.92 20.11
CA LEU A 31 -0.55 -15.35 20.07
C LEU A 31 0.40 -14.18 20.30
N HIS A 32 0.15 -13.06 19.61
CA HIS A 32 0.98 -11.86 19.72
C HIS A 32 0.98 -11.31 21.17
N ASP A 33 -0.19 -11.24 21.80
CA ASP A 33 -0.32 -10.79 23.18
C ASP A 33 0.33 -11.78 24.18
N ASP A 34 0.21 -13.09 23.94
CA ASP A 34 0.86 -14.12 24.74
C ASP A 34 2.39 -14.03 24.69
N VAL A 35 2.96 -13.75 23.53
CA VAL A 35 4.39 -13.50 23.36
C VAL A 35 4.83 -12.23 24.08
N LEU A 36 4.11 -11.11 23.89
CA LEU A 36 4.48 -9.82 24.50
C LEU A 36 4.37 -9.84 26.04
N SER A 37 3.41 -10.60 26.56
CA SER A 37 3.20 -10.72 28.02
C SER A 37 4.04 -11.82 28.68
N GLY A 38 4.86 -12.55 27.92
CA GLY A 38 5.68 -13.65 28.42
C GLY A 38 4.88 -14.90 28.83
N ARG A 39 3.62 -15.04 28.39
CA ARG A 39 2.79 -16.23 28.63
C ARG A 39 3.22 -17.42 27.76
N THR A 40 3.93 -17.16 26.68
CA THR A 40 4.57 -18.18 25.84
C THR A 40 6.01 -17.81 25.55
N ARG A 41 6.72 -18.65 24.81
CA ARG A 41 8.11 -18.35 24.41
C ARG A 41 8.17 -17.03 23.64
N GLU A 42 9.06 -16.15 24.09
CA GLU A 42 9.31 -14.86 23.46
C GLU A 42 10.03 -15.04 22.13
N GLN A 43 9.30 -14.94 21.04
CA GLN A 43 9.81 -14.97 19.67
C GLN A 43 9.25 -13.80 18.87
N TYR A 44 10.15 -13.02 18.31
CA TYR A 44 9.80 -11.78 17.61
C TYR A 44 10.22 -11.80 16.14
N LEU A 45 9.42 -11.21 15.29
CA LEU A 45 9.80 -10.77 13.94
C LEU A 45 9.77 -9.24 13.91
N VAL A 46 10.94 -8.62 13.91
CA VAL A 46 11.10 -7.17 13.85
C VAL A 46 11.28 -6.76 12.39
N VAL A 47 10.50 -5.79 11.95
CA VAL A 47 10.54 -5.30 10.56
C VAL A 47 11.00 -3.85 10.56
N GLU A 48 12.02 -3.57 9.77
CA GLU A 48 12.53 -2.23 9.53
C GLU A 48 12.43 -1.93 8.02
N GLY A 49 11.40 -1.16 7.66
CA GLY A 49 11.20 -0.68 6.29
C GLY A 49 12.18 0.44 5.96
N ILE A 50 12.63 0.50 4.73
CA ILE A 50 13.51 1.55 4.21
C ILE A 50 12.87 2.23 3.00
N GLU A 51 13.42 3.41 2.63
CA GLU A 51 12.95 4.22 1.51
C GLU A 51 11.55 4.82 1.73
N GLY A 52 10.68 4.77 0.72
CA GLY A 52 9.36 5.40 0.77
C GLY A 52 8.33 4.63 1.62
N LEU A 53 7.26 5.32 2.02
CA LEU A 53 6.16 4.73 2.79
C LEU A 53 5.58 3.48 2.11
N ALA A 54 5.37 3.52 0.79
CA ALA A 54 4.78 2.42 0.04
C ALA A 54 5.63 1.14 0.08
N ASP A 55 6.95 1.30 -0.05
CA ASP A 55 7.91 0.19 -0.02
C ASP A 55 7.95 -0.43 1.37
N SER A 56 8.01 0.41 2.40
CA SER A 56 7.94 -0.02 3.79
C SER A 56 6.63 -0.76 4.11
N LEU A 57 5.48 -0.22 3.68
CA LEU A 57 4.18 -0.89 3.89
C LEU A 57 4.10 -2.23 3.14
N SER A 58 4.74 -2.36 1.97
CA SER A 58 4.79 -3.61 1.22
C SER A 58 5.57 -4.69 1.95
N LEU A 59 6.73 -4.33 2.50
CA LEU A 59 7.50 -5.24 3.35
C LEU A 59 6.71 -5.64 4.62
N ILE A 60 6.19 -4.66 5.35
CA ILE A 60 5.46 -4.88 6.61
C ILE A 60 4.25 -5.80 6.38
N ALA A 61 3.48 -5.57 5.32
CA ALA A 61 2.32 -6.39 4.99
C ALA A 61 2.71 -7.85 4.71
N GLY A 62 3.80 -8.08 3.98
CA GLY A 62 4.33 -9.43 3.73
C GLY A 62 4.84 -10.10 5.00
N MET A 63 5.57 -9.35 5.83
CA MET A 63 6.12 -9.85 7.07
C MET A 63 5.06 -10.16 8.13
N LEU A 64 3.88 -9.53 8.08
CA LEU A 64 2.76 -9.96 8.91
C LEU A 64 2.43 -11.45 8.69
N TYR A 65 2.32 -11.88 7.43
CA TYR A 65 2.02 -13.28 7.14
C TYR A 65 3.18 -14.22 7.45
N VAL A 66 4.42 -13.76 7.29
CA VAL A 66 5.60 -14.51 7.77
C VAL A 66 5.54 -14.69 9.30
N ALA A 67 5.16 -13.67 10.04
CA ALA A 67 5.00 -13.72 11.49
C ALA A 67 3.87 -14.69 11.91
N VAL A 68 2.73 -14.61 11.24
CA VAL A 68 1.60 -15.54 11.46
C VAL A 68 2.02 -16.99 11.21
N LEU A 69 2.70 -17.25 10.08
CA LEU A 69 3.10 -18.60 9.69
C LEU A 69 4.23 -19.17 10.57
N SER A 70 5.10 -18.33 11.10
CA SER A 70 6.21 -18.74 11.98
C SER A 70 5.88 -18.70 13.47
N GLY A 71 4.68 -18.26 13.86
CA GLY A 71 4.27 -18.13 15.26
C GLY A 71 5.05 -17.07 16.05
N ARG A 72 5.57 -16.03 15.40
CA ARG A 72 6.33 -14.93 16.01
C ARG A 72 5.45 -13.69 16.20
N ALA A 73 5.71 -12.90 17.24
CA ALA A 73 5.09 -11.60 17.39
C ALA A 73 5.73 -10.58 16.44
N LEU A 74 4.93 -10.01 15.52
CA LEU A 74 5.38 -8.95 14.63
C LEU A 74 5.62 -7.66 15.41
N GLN A 75 6.77 -7.03 15.18
CA GLN A 75 7.07 -5.69 15.65
C GLN A 75 7.63 -4.84 14.51
N ILE A 76 7.34 -3.55 14.54
CA ILE A 76 7.83 -2.59 13.54
C ILE A 76 8.82 -1.66 14.23
N ARG A 77 10.05 -1.63 13.72
CA ARG A 77 11.06 -0.64 14.10
C ARG A 77 10.75 0.66 13.38
N GLU A 78 10.49 1.70 14.15
CA GLU A 78 10.13 3.01 13.61
C GLU A 78 11.37 3.80 13.16
N ASN A 79 11.76 3.62 11.92
CA ASN A 79 12.69 4.53 11.22
C ASN A 79 11.96 5.75 10.62
N VAL A 80 10.66 5.66 10.45
CA VAL A 80 9.72 6.76 10.20
C VAL A 80 8.57 6.65 11.20
N PRO A 81 7.88 7.74 11.56
CA PRO A 81 6.95 7.77 12.69
C PRO A 81 5.59 7.16 12.36
N TYR A 82 5.51 5.84 12.17
CA TYR A 82 4.24 5.14 11.88
C TYR A 82 3.18 5.40 12.96
N SER A 83 3.59 5.43 14.24
CA SER A 83 2.70 5.65 15.38
C SER A 83 2.05 7.03 15.40
N VAL A 84 2.58 8.01 14.68
CA VAL A 84 1.96 9.33 14.50
C VAL A 84 0.78 9.26 13.51
N ALA A 85 0.90 8.43 12.47
CA ALA A 85 -0.08 8.37 11.40
C ALA A 85 -1.09 7.21 11.56
N TYR A 86 -0.74 6.16 12.31
CA TYR A 86 -1.56 4.97 12.42
C TYR A 86 -1.84 4.54 13.86
N ASP A 87 -3.12 4.25 14.14
CA ASP A 87 -3.55 3.48 15.30
C ASP A 87 -3.38 1.97 15.03
N LYS A 88 -3.33 1.19 16.09
CA LYS A 88 -3.09 -0.25 16.14
C LYS A 88 -4.38 -1.00 16.46
N PRO A 89 -5.20 -1.37 15.47
CA PRO A 89 -6.54 -1.87 15.74
C PRO A 89 -6.58 -3.28 16.36
N ASN A 90 -5.57 -4.12 16.12
CA ASN A 90 -5.63 -5.52 16.54
C ASN A 90 -4.43 -5.98 17.37
N ILE A 91 -3.22 -5.51 17.09
CA ILE A 91 -1.99 -5.86 17.80
C ILE A 91 -1.15 -4.61 18.09
N ASP A 92 -0.40 -4.59 19.18
CA ASP A 92 0.60 -3.52 19.41
C ASP A 92 1.92 -3.89 18.71
N TRP A 93 2.03 -3.49 17.45
CA TRP A 93 3.19 -3.77 16.60
C TRP A 93 4.41 -2.88 16.90
N ARG A 94 4.37 -1.97 17.87
CA ARG A 94 5.55 -1.15 18.21
C ARG A 94 6.65 -2.02 18.79
N GLU A 95 7.88 -1.75 18.36
CA GLU A 95 9.04 -2.43 18.94
C GLU A 95 9.17 -2.10 20.43
N THR A 96 9.29 -3.16 21.24
CA THR A 96 9.51 -3.06 22.69
C THR A 96 10.97 -3.35 23.04
N SER A 97 11.42 -2.86 24.17
CA SER A 97 12.73 -3.20 24.71
C SER A 97 12.81 -4.70 25.01
N LYS A 98 13.86 -5.34 24.54
CA LYS A 98 14.09 -6.79 24.69
C LYS A 98 15.24 -7.08 25.64
N SER A 99 15.26 -8.27 26.21
CA SER A 99 16.37 -8.72 27.03
C SER A 99 17.67 -8.79 26.22
N ARG A 100 18.78 -8.33 26.80
CA ARG A 100 20.12 -8.44 26.18
C ARG A 100 20.61 -9.88 26.02
N THR A 101 19.92 -10.85 26.61
CA THR A 101 20.25 -12.27 26.51
C THR A 101 19.59 -12.96 25.32
N MET A 102 18.67 -12.29 24.62
CA MET A 102 18.01 -12.84 23.44
C MET A 102 18.96 -12.94 22.27
N THR A 103 18.85 -14.05 21.54
CA THR A 103 19.60 -14.28 20.32
C THR A 103 18.90 -13.59 19.15
N GLU A 104 19.65 -12.87 18.31
CA GLU A 104 19.10 -12.14 17.17
C GLU A 104 19.76 -12.55 15.86
N GLN A 105 18.97 -12.67 14.80
CA GLN A 105 19.45 -12.86 13.43
C GLN A 105 18.86 -11.77 12.52
N HIS A 106 19.70 -11.26 11.62
CA HIS A 106 19.34 -10.18 10.69
C HIS A 106 19.31 -10.72 9.27
N PHE A 107 18.27 -10.32 8.53
CA PHE A 107 18.09 -10.61 7.12
C PHE A 107 17.76 -9.33 6.35
N THR A 108 18.14 -9.32 5.08
CA THR A 108 17.89 -8.20 4.17
C THR A 108 16.99 -8.64 3.02
N LEU A 109 16.03 -7.79 2.66
CA LEU A 109 15.17 -7.92 1.48
C LEU A 109 15.15 -6.57 0.73
N ARG A 110 16.09 -6.37 -0.20
CA ARG A 110 16.23 -5.09 -0.92
C ARG A 110 16.14 -5.28 -2.43
N THR A 111 15.57 -4.24 -3.08
CA THR A 111 15.74 -4.00 -4.52
C THR A 111 16.91 -3.05 -4.75
N GLY A 112 17.52 -3.12 -5.93
CA GLY A 112 18.68 -2.27 -6.27
C GLY A 112 20.05 -2.92 -6.14
N GLY A 113 20.08 -4.22 -5.72
CA GLY A 113 21.26 -5.10 -5.75
C GLY A 113 21.11 -6.21 -6.79
N PRO A 114 22.00 -7.23 -6.78
CA PRO A 114 21.73 -8.48 -7.47
C PRO A 114 20.34 -9.00 -7.03
N LEU A 115 19.62 -9.62 -7.98
CA LEU A 115 18.21 -9.99 -7.83
C LEU A 115 17.87 -10.46 -6.41
N PRO A 116 16.72 -10.06 -5.81
CA PRO A 116 16.33 -10.44 -4.44
C PRO A 116 16.32 -11.95 -4.22
N PHE A 117 16.31 -12.75 -5.30
CA PHE A 117 16.44 -14.21 -5.30
C PHE A 117 17.75 -14.74 -4.70
N ASP A 118 18.80 -13.93 -4.61
CA ASP A 118 20.08 -14.34 -4.01
C ASP A 118 20.11 -14.16 -2.50
N GLU A 119 19.17 -13.40 -1.94
CA GLU A 119 19.04 -13.20 -0.51
C GLU A 119 18.55 -14.50 0.19
N PRO A 120 19.22 -14.98 1.23
CA PRO A 120 18.84 -16.23 1.93
C PRO A 120 17.38 -16.21 2.43
N ALA A 121 16.92 -15.08 2.98
CA ALA A 121 15.56 -14.93 3.45
C ALA A 121 14.54 -15.08 2.32
N PHE A 122 14.82 -14.49 1.16
CA PHE A 122 13.93 -14.61 0.00
C PHE A 122 13.78 -16.05 -0.46
N ARG A 123 14.87 -16.82 -0.50
CA ARG A 123 14.84 -18.23 -0.89
C ARG A 123 14.00 -19.08 0.07
N LEU A 124 14.12 -18.84 1.39
CA LEU A 124 13.31 -19.52 2.38
C LEU A 124 11.82 -19.19 2.24
N ILE A 125 11.50 -17.91 2.00
CA ILE A 125 10.11 -17.46 1.82
C ILE A 125 9.53 -17.98 0.49
N TYR A 126 10.33 -18.08 -0.58
CA TYR A 126 9.87 -18.46 -1.92
C TYR A 126 9.60 -19.97 -2.05
N ASN A 127 10.52 -20.82 -1.63
CA ASN A 127 10.43 -22.27 -1.83
C ASN A 127 10.93 -23.12 -0.68
N GLY A 128 11.39 -22.50 0.41
CA GLY A 128 11.88 -23.15 1.62
C GLY A 128 10.85 -23.18 2.74
N SER A 129 11.34 -23.42 3.96
CA SER A 129 10.56 -23.35 5.19
C SER A 129 10.81 -22.03 5.91
N ILE A 130 9.73 -21.28 6.20
CA ILE A 130 9.79 -20.07 7.04
C ILE A 130 10.27 -20.41 8.46
N GLU A 131 10.06 -21.64 8.93
CA GLU A 131 10.57 -22.12 10.23
C GLU A 131 12.10 -22.13 10.30
N GLU A 132 12.77 -22.27 9.15
CA GLU A 132 14.24 -22.17 9.05
C GLU A 132 14.70 -20.69 9.11
N LEU A 133 13.80 -19.74 8.85
CA LEU A 133 14.10 -18.32 8.96
C LEU A 133 14.32 -17.97 10.43
N GLY A 134 15.59 -17.76 10.81
CA GLY A 134 15.94 -17.51 12.19
C GLY A 134 15.77 -18.73 13.10
N ALA A 135 16.03 -19.96 12.60
CA ALA A 135 16.01 -21.17 13.41
C ALA A 135 16.92 -21.03 14.63
N GLY A 136 16.34 -21.17 15.82
CA GLY A 136 17.06 -21.00 17.09
C GLY A 136 17.19 -19.56 17.60
N ALA A 137 16.88 -18.54 16.79
CA ALA A 137 16.88 -17.15 17.23
C ALA A 137 15.56 -16.76 17.92
N ASP A 138 15.67 -15.96 18.96
CA ASP A 138 14.51 -15.38 19.64
C ASP A 138 13.98 -14.16 18.85
N ILE A 139 14.87 -13.42 18.21
CA ILE A 139 14.55 -12.25 17.39
C ILE A 139 15.02 -12.50 15.96
N VAL A 140 14.12 -12.32 15.01
CA VAL A 140 14.43 -12.22 13.57
C VAL A 140 14.18 -10.79 13.14
N THR A 141 15.21 -10.08 12.69
CA THR A 141 15.09 -8.73 12.17
C THR A 141 15.15 -8.76 10.65
N MET A 142 14.11 -8.22 10.03
CA MET A 142 13.97 -8.13 8.58
C MET A 142 14.08 -6.66 8.15
N PHE A 143 15.12 -6.35 7.40
CA PHE A 143 15.42 -5.02 6.89
C PHE A 143 15.21 -4.96 5.38
N GLY A 144 14.44 -3.96 4.86
CA GLY A 144 14.28 -3.89 3.41
C GLY A 144 13.11 -3.04 2.91
N ASN A 145 12.83 -3.23 1.62
CA ASN A 145 11.80 -2.51 0.85
C ASN A 145 11.02 -3.42 -0.10
N VAL A 146 11.10 -4.74 0.07
CA VAL A 146 10.48 -5.74 -0.83
C VAL A 146 9.30 -6.41 -0.16
N GLY A 147 8.14 -6.36 -0.79
CA GLY A 147 6.99 -7.16 -0.42
C GLY A 147 7.18 -8.63 -0.81
N VAL A 148 6.57 -9.54 -0.05
CA VAL A 148 6.68 -10.99 -0.26
C VAL A 148 5.35 -11.71 -0.32
N ILE A 149 4.23 -11.02 -0.36
CA ILE A 149 2.89 -11.65 -0.33
C ILE A 149 2.73 -12.60 -1.52
N ASN A 150 3.03 -12.12 -2.73
CA ASN A 150 2.95 -12.94 -3.94
C ASN A 150 3.87 -14.16 -3.86
N VAL A 151 5.06 -13.98 -3.31
CA VAL A 151 6.05 -15.04 -3.09
C VAL A 151 5.50 -16.11 -2.15
N LEU A 152 4.86 -15.72 -1.05
CA LEU A 152 4.23 -16.63 -0.09
C LEU A 152 3.11 -17.47 -0.73
N PHE A 153 2.27 -16.86 -1.57
CA PHE A 153 1.21 -17.58 -2.28
C PHE A 153 1.73 -18.52 -3.38
N ASN A 154 2.97 -18.35 -3.83
CA ASN A 154 3.66 -19.27 -4.74
C ASN A 154 4.45 -20.36 -4.00
N ASN A 155 4.72 -20.19 -2.71
CA ASN A 155 5.44 -21.20 -1.92
C ASN A 155 4.57 -22.46 -1.74
N PRO A 156 5.03 -23.65 -2.18
CA PRO A 156 4.24 -24.87 -2.12
C PRO A 156 3.92 -25.33 -0.69
N VAL A 157 4.72 -24.94 0.28
CA VAL A 157 4.53 -25.30 1.70
C VAL A 157 3.38 -24.47 2.32
N TYR A 158 3.35 -23.16 2.07
CA TYR A 158 2.44 -22.24 2.77
C TYR A 158 1.20 -21.85 1.98
N LYS A 159 1.21 -22.00 0.66
CA LYS A 159 0.07 -21.69 -0.19
C LYS A 159 -1.25 -22.26 0.34
N VAL A 160 -1.25 -23.56 0.66
CA VAL A 160 -2.46 -24.26 1.14
C VAL A 160 -2.92 -23.70 2.49
N GLN A 161 -1.98 -23.39 3.37
CA GLN A 161 -2.27 -22.82 4.69
C GLN A 161 -2.89 -21.43 4.56
N LEU A 162 -2.32 -20.54 3.73
CA LEU A 162 -2.86 -19.20 3.48
C LEU A 162 -4.29 -19.27 2.93
N TYR A 163 -4.57 -20.17 1.97
CA TYR A 163 -5.93 -20.36 1.46
C TYR A 163 -6.90 -20.90 2.54
N LYS A 164 -6.44 -21.80 3.43
CA LYS A 164 -7.25 -22.30 4.56
C LYS A 164 -7.55 -21.20 5.59
N MET A 165 -6.64 -20.24 5.76
CA MET A 165 -6.86 -19.06 6.59
C MET A 165 -7.90 -18.09 5.99
N GLY A 166 -8.37 -18.36 4.77
CA GLY A 166 -9.33 -17.52 4.05
C GLY A 166 -8.68 -16.38 3.25
N LEU A 167 -7.36 -16.33 3.19
CA LEU A 167 -6.63 -15.33 2.42
C LEU A 167 -6.63 -15.66 0.92
N ARG A 168 -6.54 -14.60 0.12
CA ARG A 168 -6.37 -14.68 -1.34
C ARG A 168 -5.26 -13.73 -1.74
N PRO A 169 -4.44 -14.07 -2.75
CA PRO A 169 -3.32 -13.22 -3.16
C PRO A 169 -3.80 -11.80 -3.52
N GLU A 170 -4.96 -11.69 -4.17
CA GLU A 170 -5.53 -10.44 -4.64
C GLU A 170 -5.96 -9.48 -3.52
N THR A 171 -6.28 -10.01 -2.34
CA THR A 171 -6.79 -9.21 -1.21
C THR A 171 -5.84 -9.17 -0.03
N ALA A 172 -4.86 -10.07 0.03
CA ALA A 172 -3.99 -10.25 1.19
C ALA A 172 -3.26 -8.96 1.59
N TYR A 173 -2.79 -8.17 0.63
CA TYR A 173 -2.14 -6.89 0.93
C TYR A 173 -3.07 -5.92 1.67
N GLY A 174 -4.28 -5.68 1.15
CA GLY A 174 -5.27 -4.84 1.80
C GLY A 174 -5.67 -5.37 3.16
N CYS A 175 -5.84 -6.69 3.28
CA CYS A 175 -6.16 -7.35 4.55
C CYS A 175 -5.05 -7.15 5.60
N ALA A 176 -3.78 -7.25 5.22
CA ALA A 176 -2.67 -6.99 6.11
C ALA A 176 -2.67 -5.54 6.61
N LEU A 177 -2.85 -4.57 5.71
CA LEU A 177 -2.90 -3.16 6.08
C LEU A 177 -4.10 -2.82 6.97
N GLU A 178 -5.28 -3.39 6.71
CA GLU A 178 -6.45 -3.18 7.57
C GLU A 178 -6.28 -3.82 8.95
N TYR A 179 -5.56 -4.95 9.02
CA TYR A 179 -5.27 -5.61 10.29
C TYR A 179 -4.28 -4.81 11.14
N LEU A 180 -3.26 -4.23 10.52
CA LEU A 180 -2.17 -3.53 11.21
C LEU A 180 -2.48 -2.06 11.50
N PHE A 181 -3.21 -1.37 10.61
CA PHE A 181 -3.26 0.08 10.57
C PHE A 181 -4.66 0.65 10.37
N THR A 182 -5.06 1.53 11.27
CA THR A 182 -6.14 2.49 11.01
C THR A 182 -5.59 3.91 11.09
N PRO A 183 -6.15 4.88 10.34
CA PRO A 183 -5.70 6.26 10.45
C PRO A 183 -5.79 6.78 11.88
N SER A 184 -4.74 7.42 12.37
CA SER A 184 -4.70 8.08 13.67
C SER A 184 -5.66 9.28 13.73
N LEU A 185 -5.86 9.82 14.92
CA LEU A 185 -6.63 11.06 15.08
C LEU A 185 -6.01 12.22 14.27
N SER A 186 -4.68 12.33 14.25
CA SER A 186 -3.98 13.36 13.49
C SER A 186 -4.27 13.27 11.99
N VAL A 187 -4.27 12.08 11.40
CA VAL A 187 -4.65 11.87 10.01
C VAL A 187 -6.12 12.19 9.78
N LYS A 188 -7.02 11.75 10.68
CA LYS A 188 -8.46 12.01 10.58
C LYS A 188 -8.80 13.49 10.66
N GLU A 189 -8.10 14.25 11.48
CA GLU A 189 -8.27 15.70 11.59
C GLU A 189 -7.73 16.43 10.36
N HIS A 190 -6.53 16.04 9.88
CA HIS A 190 -5.91 16.64 8.71
C HIS A 190 -6.71 16.43 7.41
N PHE A 191 -7.39 15.27 7.28
CA PHE A 191 -8.17 14.88 6.09
C PHE A 191 -9.69 14.80 6.34
N ARG A 192 -10.20 15.55 7.32
CA ARG A 192 -11.60 15.44 7.75
C ARG A 192 -12.61 15.55 6.60
N ASP A 193 -12.49 16.56 5.77
CA ASP A 193 -13.45 16.85 4.71
C ASP A 193 -13.33 15.82 3.56
N GLU A 194 -12.11 15.44 3.24
CA GLU A 194 -11.83 14.39 2.26
C GLU A 194 -12.39 13.04 2.71
N ILE A 195 -12.24 12.70 4.00
CA ILE A 195 -12.78 11.45 4.57
C ILE A 195 -14.31 11.43 4.45
N ILE A 196 -14.99 12.51 4.84
CA ILE A 196 -16.44 12.61 4.75
C ILE A 196 -16.90 12.40 3.30
N THR A 197 -16.22 13.03 2.35
CA THR A 197 -16.54 12.91 0.93
C THR A 197 -16.25 11.53 0.38
N MET A 198 -15.07 10.96 0.70
CA MET A 198 -14.63 9.66 0.20
C MET A 198 -15.37 8.47 0.85
N THR A 199 -16.00 8.66 2.00
CA THR A 199 -16.87 7.64 2.63
C THR A 199 -18.35 7.76 2.22
N GLY A 200 -18.71 8.82 1.51
CA GLY A 200 -20.07 9.03 0.98
C GLY A 200 -20.44 8.06 -0.15
N SER A 201 -21.66 8.22 -0.70
CA SER A 201 -22.25 7.35 -1.73
C SER A 201 -21.86 7.71 -3.17
N SER A 202 -21.03 8.73 -3.38
CA SER A 202 -20.54 9.12 -4.71
C SER A 202 -19.72 8.03 -5.36
N MET A 203 -19.67 7.99 -6.70
CA MET A 203 -18.63 7.24 -7.41
C MET A 203 -17.29 7.95 -7.21
N LYS A 204 -16.25 7.20 -6.85
CA LYS A 204 -14.94 7.74 -6.50
C LYS A 204 -13.88 7.24 -7.48
N ILE A 205 -13.12 8.15 -8.05
CA ILE A 205 -12.00 7.84 -8.94
C ILE A 205 -10.73 8.44 -8.35
N GLY A 206 -9.81 7.57 -7.95
CA GLY A 206 -8.47 7.97 -7.53
C GLY A 206 -7.58 8.18 -8.74
N ILE A 207 -6.89 9.33 -8.80
CA ILE A 207 -5.92 9.69 -9.83
C ILE A 207 -4.58 9.90 -9.14
N GLN A 208 -3.55 9.13 -9.50
CA GLN A 208 -2.21 9.31 -8.97
C GLN A 208 -1.25 9.64 -10.10
N VAL A 209 -0.64 10.81 -10.01
CA VAL A 209 0.37 11.31 -10.95
C VAL A 209 1.70 11.39 -10.23
N ARG A 210 2.67 10.56 -10.62
CA ARG A 210 4.04 10.57 -10.13
C ARG A 210 4.97 11.08 -11.21
N LEU A 211 5.66 12.19 -10.94
CA LEU A 211 6.62 12.81 -11.87
C LEU A 211 8.08 12.42 -11.53
N GLY A 212 8.37 12.16 -10.25
CA GLY A 212 9.69 11.76 -9.77
C GLY A 212 10.07 12.40 -8.44
N ASP A 213 11.08 11.85 -7.78
CA ASP A 213 11.47 12.28 -6.43
C ASP A 213 11.99 13.72 -6.35
N SER A 214 12.48 14.27 -7.46
CA SER A 214 12.93 15.66 -7.54
C SER A 214 11.83 16.70 -7.32
N TYR A 215 10.56 16.30 -7.44
CA TYR A 215 9.41 17.17 -7.12
C TYR A 215 9.00 17.11 -5.65
N LEU A 216 9.55 16.17 -4.88
CA LEU A 216 9.27 16.03 -3.46
C LEU A 216 10.26 16.84 -2.62
N ARG A 217 9.78 17.57 -1.67
CA ARG A 217 10.63 18.16 -0.63
C ARG A 217 11.36 17.02 0.12
N GLY A 218 12.69 17.11 0.20
CA GLY A 218 13.53 16.04 0.79
C GLY A 218 13.69 14.79 -0.08
N GLY A 219 13.38 14.88 -1.38
CA GLY A 219 13.66 13.82 -2.34
C GLY A 219 15.16 13.55 -2.47
N VAL A 220 15.55 12.28 -2.56
CA VAL A 220 16.95 11.83 -2.47
C VAL A 220 17.60 11.67 -3.84
N PHE A 221 16.82 11.67 -4.94
CA PHE A 221 17.31 11.38 -6.28
C PHE A 221 17.22 12.60 -7.19
N GLU A 222 18.35 13.25 -7.43
CA GLU A 222 18.45 14.44 -8.30
C GLU A 222 18.50 14.15 -9.81
N GLU A 223 18.73 12.91 -10.25
CA GLU A 223 19.07 12.58 -11.63
C GLU A 223 17.95 11.98 -12.49
N GLN A 224 16.73 11.86 -12.01
CA GLN A 224 15.64 11.34 -12.86
C GLN A 224 15.18 12.40 -13.86
N LYS A 225 15.03 11.98 -15.14
CA LYS A 225 14.43 12.85 -16.18
C LYS A 225 13.10 13.40 -15.66
N HIS A 226 13.04 14.72 -15.58
CA HIS A 226 11.83 15.40 -15.15
C HIS A 226 10.75 15.26 -16.24
N ALA A 227 9.63 14.66 -15.89
CA ALA A 227 8.41 14.87 -16.67
C ALA A 227 8.00 16.35 -16.54
N ASP A 228 7.47 16.92 -17.61
CA ASP A 228 6.95 18.28 -17.56
C ASP A 228 5.82 18.37 -16.54
N ALA A 229 5.94 19.25 -15.55
CA ALA A 229 4.93 19.53 -14.53
C ALA A 229 3.76 20.37 -15.05
N SER A 230 3.53 20.39 -16.36
CA SER A 230 2.36 21.03 -16.95
C SER A 230 1.13 20.13 -16.88
N LEU A 231 -0.06 20.75 -16.73
CA LEU A 231 -1.31 20.01 -16.77
C LEU A 231 -1.51 19.27 -18.11
N LEU A 232 -1.00 19.85 -19.20
CA LEU A 232 -1.06 19.22 -20.53
C LEU A 232 -0.30 17.89 -20.60
N ALA A 233 0.86 17.80 -19.96
CA ALA A 233 1.66 16.57 -19.94
C ALA A 233 0.97 15.41 -19.22
N VAL A 234 0.09 15.71 -18.25
CA VAL A 234 -0.62 14.70 -17.44
C VAL A 234 -2.12 14.63 -17.73
N GLN A 235 -2.59 15.36 -18.75
CA GLN A 235 -4.02 15.46 -19.11
C GLN A 235 -4.65 14.09 -19.35
N HIS A 236 -3.91 13.15 -19.93
CA HIS A 236 -4.38 11.80 -20.22
C HIS A 236 -4.82 11.00 -18.96
N PHE A 237 -4.32 11.33 -17.77
CA PHE A 237 -4.80 10.74 -16.50
C PHE A 237 -6.24 11.19 -16.20
N PHE A 238 -6.53 12.46 -16.43
CA PHE A 238 -7.86 13.03 -16.21
C PHE A 238 -8.85 12.59 -17.29
N GLU A 239 -8.42 12.51 -18.55
CA GLU A 239 -9.22 11.95 -19.65
C GLU A 239 -9.60 10.48 -19.37
N CYS A 240 -8.68 9.71 -18.77
CA CYS A 240 -8.97 8.37 -18.32
C CYS A 240 -10.06 8.35 -17.23
N ALA A 241 -9.97 9.23 -16.26
CA ALA A 241 -10.98 9.35 -15.21
C ALA A 241 -12.34 9.76 -15.77
N GLU A 242 -12.39 10.62 -16.79
CA GLU A 242 -13.62 10.98 -17.50
C GLU A 242 -14.26 9.80 -18.22
N GLN A 243 -13.45 8.98 -18.89
CA GLN A 243 -13.92 7.77 -19.57
C GLN A 243 -14.46 6.75 -18.59
N LEU A 244 -13.77 6.53 -17.44
CA LEU A 244 -14.26 5.66 -16.37
C LEU A 244 -15.59 6.18 -15.79
N GLN A 245 -15.67 7.49 -15.56
CA GLN A 245 -16.92 8.12 -15.14
C GLN A 245 -18.04 7.90 -16.15
N ALA A 246 -17.79 8.11 -17.43
CA ALA A 246 -18.78 7.92 -18.49
C ALA A 246 -19.24 6.47 -18.59
N ALA A 247 -18.32 5.52 -18.42
CA ALA A 247 -18.61 4.08 -18.56
C ALA A 247 -19.34 3.48 -17.35
N PHE A 248 -19.05 3.95 -16.12
CA PHE A 248 -19.48 3.24 -14.90
C PHE A 248 -20.37 4.04 -13.95
N ARG A 249 -20.53 5.35 -14.16
CA ARG A 249 -21.40 6.18 -13.35
C ARG A 249 -22.87 5.75 -13.50
N GLN A 250 -23.55 5.58 -12.37
CA GLN A 250 -25.00 5.35 -12.38
C GLN A 250 -25.78 6.64 -12.65
N PRO A 251 -26.97 6.57 -13.27
CA PRO A 251 -27.83 7.73 -13.43
C PRO A 251 -28.10 8.44 -12.08
N GLY A 252 -27.86 9.76 -12.03
CA GLY A 252 -28.04 10.55 -10.81
C GLY A 252 -26.96 10.42 -9.74
N GLN A 253 -25.98 9.56 -9.93
CA GLN A 253 -24.86 9.39 -8.99
C GLN A 253 -23.87 10.57 -9.10
N ASN A 254 -23.51 11.17 -7.99
CA ASN A 254 -22.41 12.13 -7.93
C ASN A 254 -21.07 11.42 -8.17
N VAL A 255 -20.10 12.17 -8.69
CA VAL A 255 -18.74 11.67 -8.93
C VAL A 255 -17.76 12.60 -8.24
N VAL A 256 -16.77 11.99 -7.59
CA VAL A 256 -15.67 12.68 -6.93
C VAL A 256 -14.35 12.08 -7.44
N TRP A 257 -13.42 12.95 -7.77
CA TRP A 257 -12.06 12.57 -8.10
C TRP A 257 -11.14 12.91 -6.92
N LEU A 258 -10.24 12.01 -6.56
CA LEU A 258 -9.17 12.23 -5.59
C LEU A 258 -7.83 12.25 -6.33
N LEU A 259 -7.14 13.38 -6.34
CA LEU A 259 -5.80 13.50 -6.92
C LEU A 259 -4.72 13.37 -5.83
N ILE A 260 -3.75 12.51 -6.10
CA ILE A 260 -2.47 12.44 -5.39
C ILE A 260 -1.36 12.72 -6.39
N SER A 261 -0.46 13.64 -6.07
CA SER A 261 0.70 13.94 -6.88
C SER A 261 1.89 14.34 -6.02
N ASP A 262 3.08 14.04 -6.51
CA ASP A 262 4.36 14.53 -5.96
C ASP A 262 4.70 15.97 -6.41
N SER A 263 3.87 16.58 -7.25
CA SER A 263 4.04 17.95 -7.73
C SER A 263 2.94 18.86 -7.21
N LEU A 264 3.31 19.92 -6.49
CA LEU A 264 2.39 20.96 -6.02
C LEU A 264 1.77 21.73 -7.19
N ASP A 265 2.52 21.92 -8.29
CA ASP A 265 2.03 22.60 -9.49
C ASP A 265 0.89 21.80 -10.13
N ILE A 266 1.05 20.48 -10.30
CA ILE A 266 -0.03 19.61 -10.81
C ILE A 266 -1.25 19.65 -9.88
N ARG A 267 -1.06 19.60 -8.56
CA ARG A 267 -2.17 19.71 -7.59
C ARG A 267 -2.95 21.03 -7.78
N SER A 268 -2.23 22.15 -7.85
CA SER A 268 -2.80 23.50 -7.93
C SER A 268 -3.49 23.76 -9.28
N LEU A 269 -2.84 23.40 -10.40
CA LEU A 269 -3.39 23.53 -11.73
C LEU A 269 -4.64 22.67 -11.91
N SER A 270 -4.60 21.41 -11.44
CA SER A 270 -5.75 20.51 -11.52
C SER A 270 -6.92 21.00 -10.65
N LYS A 271 -6.67 21.56 -9.46
CA LYS A 271 -7.73 22.13 -8.63
C LYS A 271 -8.39 23.32 -9.30
N THR A 272 -7.61 24.14 -9.99
CA THR A 272 -8.14 25.29 -10.77
C THR A 272 -9.02 24.82 -11.92
N GLU A 273 -8.60 23.79 -12.66
CA GLU A 273 -9.31 23.26 -13.83
C GLU A 273 -10.58 22.50 -13.47
N TYR A 274 -10.51 21.59 -12.48
CA TYR A 274 -11.60 20.67 -12.17
C TYR A 274 -12.47 21.09 -10.98
N GLY A 275 -12.10 22.14 -10.27
CA GLY A 275 -12.90 22.76 -9.21
C GLY A 275 -13.33 21.80 -8.10
N ASP A 276 -14.62 21.83 -7.75
CA ASP A 276 -15.19 21.05 -6.63
C ASP A 276 -15.33 19.55 -6.91
N LYS A 277 -15.23 19.14 -8.17
CA LYS A 277 -15.18 17.72 -8.54
C LYS A 277 -13.90 17.04 -8.05
N LEU A 278 -12.81 17.82 -7.86
CA LEU A 278 -11.50 17.34 -7.48
C LEU A 278 -11.21 17.58 -6.00
N LEU A 279 -11.02 16.49 -5.25
CA LEU A 279 -10.39 16.49 -3.95
C LEU A 279 -8.88 16.42 -4.13
N VAL A 280 -8.16 17.36 -3.55
CA VAL A 280 -6.70 17.37 -3.55
C VAL A 280 -6.22 18.22 -2.37
N LYS A 281 -5.20 17.73 -1.65
CA LYS A 281 -4.47 18.57 -0.68
C LYS A 281 -3.46 19.44 -1.42
N LEU A 282 -3.41 20.71 -1.05
CA LEU A 282 -2.46 21.68 -1.60
C LEU A 282 -1.22 21.86 -0.69
N ASP A 283 -1.02 20.93 0.23
CA ASP A 283 0.20 20.85 1.02
C ASP A 283 1.39 20.47 0.12
N GLU A 284 2.57 20.98 0.45
CA GLU A 284 3.80 20.65 -0.27
C GLU A 284 4.13 19.16 -0.12
N PRO A 285 4.19 18.39 -1.22
CA PRO A 285 4.52 16.98 -1.16
C PRO A 285 5.94 16.78 -0.63
N SER A 286 6.11 15.87 0.33
CA SER A 286 7.39 15.66 1.00
C SER A 286 7.73 14.17 1.08
N HIS A 287 9.03 13.84 0.95
CA HIS A 287 9.50 12.48 1.11
C HIS A 287 9.75 12.18 2.59
N VAL A 288 8.99 11.24 3.17
CA VAL A 288 9.01 10.96 4.63
C VAL A 288 10.41 10.62 5.14
N ALA A 289 11.17 9.81 4.39
CA ALA A 289 12.53 9.43 4.79
C ALA A 289 13.55 10.57 4.66
N GLY A 290 13.24 11.62 3.88
CA GLY A 290 14.11 12.79 3.71
C GLY A 290 13.90 13.89 4.76
N MET A 291 12.95 13.70 5.71
CA MET A 291 12.58 14.66 6.73
C MET A 291 12.99 14.18 8.13
N THR A 292 13.02 15.09 9.09
CA THR A 292 13.31 14.77 10.50
C THR A 292 12.38 15.51 11.45
N GLY A 293 12.19 14.98 12.66
CA GLY A 293 11.43 15.63 13.72
C GLY A 293 9.99 15.98 13.35
N HIS A 294 9.59 17.21 13.60
CA HIS A 294 8.20 17.66 13.36
C HIS A 294 7.82 17.62 11.87
N GLU A 295 8.75 17.99 10.98
CA GLU A 295 8.50 17.95 9.52
C GLU A 295 8.28 16.51 9.03
N GLN A 296 9.02 15.55 9.55
CA GLN A 296 8.81 14.13 9.25
C GLN A 296 7.43 13.64 9.72
N ASN A 297 6.98 14.08 10.91
CA ASN A 297 5.65 13.75 11.40
C ASN A 297 4.55 14.29 10.47
N GLN A 298 4.67 15.54 10.02
CA GLN A 298 3.72 16.13 9.08
C GLN A 298 3.73 15.43 7.72
N ALA A 299 4.92 15.15 7.18
CA ALA A 299 5.07 14.39 5.94
C ALA A 299 4.45 12.97 6.06
N MET A 300 4.60 12.32 7.21
CA MET A 300 4.03 11.01 7.48
C MET A 300 2.50 11.06 7.58
N ILE A 301 1.92 12.05 8.25
CA ILE A 301 0.47 12.26 8.34
C ILE A 301 -0.11 12.46 6.93
N ALA A 302 0.51 13.32 6.12
CA ALA A 302 0.07 13.61 4.77
C ALA A 302 0.15 12.36 3.87
N ALA A 303 1.31 11.70 3.81
CA ALA A 303 1.51 10.52 2.98
C ALA A 303 0.60 9.36 3.39
N ALA A 304 0.47 9.08 4.68
CA ALA A 304 -0.39 8.01 5.19
C ALA A 304 -1.87 8.27 4.91
N GLY A 305 -2.32 9.52 5.07
CA GLY A 305 -3.70 9.92 4.79
C GLY A 305 -4.03 9.84 3.30
N GLU A 306 -3.15 10.34 2.42
CA GLU A 306 -3.33 10.22 0.96
C GLU A 306 -3.36 8.76 0.52
N HIS A 307 -2.43 7.92 1.04
CA HIS A 307 -2.40 6.49 0.76
C HIS A 307 -3.68 5.79 1.21
N TRP A 308 -4.19 6.13 2.39
CA TRP A 308 -5.41 5.54 2.93
C TRP A 308 -6.65 5.99 2.15
N LEU A 309 -6.79 7.29 1.87
CA LEU A 309 -7.90 7.84 1.11
C LEU A 309 -7.96 7.29 -0.31
N PHE A 310 -6.80 7.14 -0.95
CA PHE A 310 -6.73 6.58 -2.30
C PHE A 310 -7.29 5.16 -2.35
N GLY A 311 -7.04 4.35 -1.32
CA GLY A 311 -7.64 3.02 -1.17
C GLY A 311 -9.16 3.00 -0.96
N LEU A 312 -9.83 4.15 -0.77
CA LEU A 312 -11.28 4.26 -0.70
C LEU A 312 -11.93 4.47 -2.08
N ALA A 313 -11.16 4.70 -3.12
CA ALA A 313 -11.71 4.90 -4.46
C ALA A 313 -12.27 3.60 -5.05
N ASP A 314 -13.27 3.73 -5.94
CA ASP A 314 -13.88 2.61 -6.66
C ASP A 314 -13.04 2.23 -7.89
N TYR A 315 -12.38 3.22 -8.50
CA TYR A 315 -11.48 3.07 -9.65
C TYR A 315 -10.20 3.86 -9.41
N HIS A 316 -9.10 3.36 -9.96
CA HIS A 316 -7.78 3.95 -9.76
C HIS A 316 -7.07 4.13 -11.10
N VAL A 317 -6.63 5.35 -11.37
CA VAL A 317 -5.72 5.69 -12.48
C VAL A 317 -4.36 6.01 -11.88
N ILE A 318 -3.35 5.21 -12.16
CA ILE A 318 -2.04 5.31 -11.51
C ILE A 318 -0.92 5.48 -12.53
N SER A 319 0.14 6.16 -12.13
CA SER A 319 1.39 6.25 -12.90
C SER A 319 2.08 4.90 -13.00
N SER A 320 2.77 4.68 -14.12
CA SER A 320 3.60 3.50 -14.34
C SER A 320 4.82 3.44 -13.41
N ILE A 321 5.25 4.58 -12.90
CA ILE A 321 6.41 4.74 -12.02
C ILE A 321 6.01 4.82 -10.55
N GLY A 322 6.86 4.25 -9.68
CA GLY A 322 6.70 4.28 -8.23
C GLY A 322 5.70 3.27 -7.66
N GLY A 323 5.89 2.92 -6.40
CA GLY A 323 5.06 1.96 -5.66
C GLY A 323 3.82 2.56 -5.01
N PHE A 324 3.81 3.89 -4.76
CA PHE A 324 2.82 4.54 -3.90
C PHE A 324 1.37 4.39 -4.40
N GLY A 325 1.10 4.78 -5.65
CA GLY A 325 -0.26 4.68 -6.21
C GLY A 325 -0.74 3.24 -6.32
N ARG A 326 0.16 2.32 -6.68
CA ARG A 326 -0.15 0.89 -6.77
C ARG A 326 -0.49 0.29 -5.41
N SER A 327 0.36 0.49 -4.40
CA SER A 327 0.13 -0.03 -3.06
C SER A 327 -1.13 0.57 -2.42
N ALA A 328 -1.38 1.86 -2.64
CA ALA A 328 -2.60 2.51 -2.20
C ALA A 328 -3.85 1.95 -2.88
N ALA A 329 -3.81 1.70 -4.20
CA ALA A 329 -4.90 1.07 -4.94
C ALA A 329 -5.18 -0.37 -4.48
N LEU A 330 -4.12 -1.16 -4.19
CA LEU A 330 -4.26 -2.53 -3.68
C LEU A 330 -4.90 -2.59 -2.30
N ARG A 331 -4.82 -1.53 -1.51
CA ARG A 331 -5.56 -1.41 -0.26
C ARG A 331 -7.07 -1.51 -0.45
N ALA A 332 -7.59 -1.10 -1.60
CA ALA A 332 -9.02 -1.21 -1.93
C ALA A 332 -9.51 -2.66 -2.08
N GLN A 333 -8.62 -3.64 -2.17
CA GLN A 333 -8.96 -5.05 -2.44
C GLN A 333 -9.76 -5.26 -3.75
N THR A 334 -9.65 -4.30 -4.69
CA THR A 334 -10.37 -4.27 -5.97
C THR A 334 -9.39 -4.02 -7.13
N TRP A 335 -8.38 -4.87 -7.23
CA TRP A 335 -7.29 -4.77 -8.20
C TRP A 335 -7.74 -4.70 -9.67
N ASN A 336 -8.89 -5.30 -10.03
CA ASN A 336 -9.50 -5.24 -11.37
C ASN A 336 -10.10 -3.88 -11.73
N THR A 337 -9.93 -2.87 -10.91
CA THR A 337 -10.35 -1.47 -11.14
C THR A 337 -9.17 -0.51 -11.27
N VAL A 338 -7.95 -1.05 -11.42
CA VAL A 338 -6.70 -0.27 -11.48
C VAL A 338 -6.24 -0.14 -12.92
N TYR A 339 -6.04 1.09 -13.38
CA TYR A 339 -5.58 1.46 -14.73
C TYR A 339 -4.22 2.14 -14.62
N LYS A 340 -3.22 1.64 -15.33
CA LYS A 340 -1.85 2.11 -15.26
C LYS A 340 -1.49 2.89 -16.51
N LEU A 341 -1.03 4.12 -16.33
CA LEU A 341 -0.62 5.03 -17.42
C LEU A 341 0.86 5.41 -17.29
N ASP A 342 1.47 5.70 -18.42
CA ASP A 342 2.85 6.19 -18.47
C ASP A 342 2.85 7.72 -18.52
N VAL A 343 3.58 8.36 -17.60
CA VAL A 343 3.72 9.82 -17.56
C VAL A 343 4.56 10.39 -18.71
N TYR A 344 5.37 9.54 -19.37
CA TYR A 344 6.24 9.95 -20.47
C TYR A 344 5.65 9.67 -21.87
N GLN A 345 4.56 8.93 -21.95
CA GLN A 345 3.91 8.60 -23.21
C GLN A 345 2.70 9.51 -23.44
N THR A 346 2.91 10.53 -24.28
CA THR A 346 1.85 11.44 -24.71
C THR A 346 0.93 10.85 -25.79
N ASN A 347 1.11 9.61 -26.20
CA ASN A 347 0.24 8.95 -27.18
C ASN A 347 -1.10 8.57 -26.55
N LEU A 348 -1.98 9.47 -26.62
CA LEU A 348 -3.34 9.73 -26.13
C LEU A 348 -4.40 8.63 -26.33
N LEU A 349 -4.05 7.43 -26.79
CA LEU A 349 -5.05 6.42 -27.17
C LEU A 349 -5.23 5.29 -26.15
N GLN A 350 -4.60 5.39 -24.99
CA GLN A 350 -4.56 4.24 -24.07
C GLN A 350 -5.68 4.17 -23.04
N CYS A 351 -6.41 5.26 -22.84
CA CYS A 351 -7.59 5.26 -21.97
C CYS A 351 -8.89 5.35 -22.79
N ASP A 352 -9.12 4.38 -23.66
CA ASP A 352 -10.45 4.10 -24.14
C ASP A 352 -11.10 3.17 -23.11
N GLY A 353 -11.98 3.68 -22.26
CA GLY A 353 -12.61 2.95 -21.15
C GLY A 353 -13.32 1.65 -21.54
N LEU A 354 -13.40 1.37 -22.84
CA LEU A 354 -13.84 0.11 -23.42
C LEU A 354 -12.69 -0.74 -23.92
N LYS A 355 -11.49 -0.21 -24.11
CA LYS A 355 -10.31 -0.91 -24.67
C LYS A 355 -9.19 -1.13 -23.65
N MET A 356 -9.07 -0.29 -22.62
CA MET A 356 -8.14 -0.56 -21.54
C MET A 356 -8.66 -1.70 -20.67
N LYS A 357 -7.84 -2.73 -20.55
CA LYS A 357 -8.07 -3.75 -19.53
C LYS A 357 -7.51 -3.20 -18.21
N PRO A 358 -8.27 -3.28 -17.12
CA PRO A 358 -7.69 -3.06 -15.80
C PRO A 358 -6.55 -4.07 -15.59
N LEU A 359 -5.58 -3.68 -14.77
CA LEU A 359 -4.49 -4.60 -14.39
C LEU A 359 -5.10 -5.86 -13.77
N THR A 360 -4.63 -7.01 -14.23
CA THR A 360 -4.90 -8.27 -13.56
C THR A 360 -3.97 -8.44 -12.36
N TRP A 361 -4.26 -9.38 -11.48
CA TRP A 361 -3.32 -9.74 -10.42
C TRP A 361 -1.96 -10.16 -10.99
N ASP A 362 -1.95 -10.92 -12.08
CA ASP A 362 -0.71 -11.34 -12.72
C ASP A 362 0.10 -10.15 -13.27
N ASP A 363 -0.55 -9.12 -13.79
CA ASP A 363 0.13 -7.90 -14.22
C ASP A 363 0.76 -7.17 -13.02
N ILE A 364 0.06 -7.14 -11.88
CA ILE A 364 0.58 -6.52 -10.66
C ILE A 364 1.70 -7.37 -10.06
N ALA A 365 1.53 -8.68 -10.01
CA ALA A 365 2.47 -9.63 -9.42
C ALA A 365 3.77 -9.74 -10.22
N ASN A 366 3.68 -9.72 -11.57
CA ASN A 366 4.82 -9.87 -12.45
C ASN A 366 5.63 -8.57 -12.65
N THR A 367 5.02 -7.41 -12.40
CA THR A 367 5.72 -6.12 -12.56
C THR A 367 6.47 -5.68 -11.30
N ALA A 368 6.34 -6.44 -10.22
CA ALA A 368 7.01 -6.07 -8.99
C ALA A 368 7.30 -7.27 -8.10
N PRO A 369 8.56 -7.43 -7.71
CA PRO A 369 8.88 -8.14 -6.46
C PRO A 369 8.33 -7.37 -5.23
N PHE A 370 7.33 -6.49 -5.39
CA PHE A 370 7.01 -5.39 -4.49
C PHE A 370 5.63 -5.48 -3.80
N VAL A 371 4.92 -6.59 -3.95
CA VAL A 371 3.68 -6.83 -3.18
C VAL A 371 3.68 -8.20 -2.56
#